data_e696ab93752875aaa7ffc10ce6da8c5f
#
_entry.id   e696ab93752875aaa7ffc10ce6da8c5f
#
_cell.length_a   1.000
_cell.length_b   1.000
_cell.length_c   1.000
_cell.angle_alpha   90.00
_cell.angle_beta   90.00
_cell.angle_gamma   90.00
#
_symmetry.space_group_name_H-M   'P 1'
#
loop_
_entity.id
_entity.type
_entity.pdbx_description
1 polymer ?
#
loop_
_entity_poly.entity_id
_entity_poly.type
_entity_poly.pdbx_seq_one_letter_code
_entity_poly.pdbx_strand_id
1 'polypeptide(L)'
;MKKIILVALFALGTAYASQAQTPASNNPNQADIEFEKEVHDFGSIPQNVPATYTFTFKNTGKEPLIITNASASCGCTTPDWTKEPIKKGEKGYVKATYNAASPGAFNKTVTVVTNGKKGSVTLVLKGDVKPSTPSPAPSK
;
A
#
# COMPACT_ATOMS: atom_id res chain seq x y z
N MET A 1 33.71 -66.50 -27.04
CA MET A 1 34.21 -65.15 -26.70
C MET A 1 33.00 -64.20 -26.72
N LYS A 2 32.46 -63.96 -25.58
CA LYS A 2 31.24 -63.13 -25.44
C LYS A 2 31.67 -61.76 -25.01
N LYS A 3 31.50 -60.77 -25.92
CA LYS A 3 31.72 -59.34 -25.57
C LYS A 3 30.45 -58.77 -24.95
N ILE A 4 30.50 -58.47 -23.66
CA ILE A 4 29.44 -57.81 -22.94
C ILE A 4 29.64 -56.29 -23.10
N ILE A 5 28.73 -55.65 -23.77
CA ILE A 5 28.69 -54.19 -23.94
C ILE A 5 27.88 -53.67 -22.79
N LEU A 6 28.54 -52.99 -21.86
CA LEU A 6 27.88 -52.24 -20.74
C LEU A 6 27.45 -50.88 -21.29
N VAL A 7 26.14 -50.72 -21.46
CA VAL A 7 25.53 -49.44 -21.75
C VAL A 7 25.28 -48.72 -20.45
N ALA A 8 26.11 -47.74 -20.14
CA ALA A 8 25.88 -46.86 -19.01
C ALA A 8 24.79 -45.82 -19.38
N LEU A 9 23.60 -45.99 -18.81
CA LEU A 9 22.55 -44.97 -18.88
C LEU A 9 22.91 -43.82 -17.91
N PHE A 10 23.27 -42.71 -18.49
CA PHE A 10 23.46 -41.46 -17.79
C PHE A 10 22.08 -40.82 -17.58
N ALA A 11 21.47 -41.00 -16.42
CA ALA A 11 20.25 -40.32 -16.05
C ALA A 11 20.59 -38.87 -15.64
N LEU A 12 20.32 -37.91 -16.55
CA LEU A 12 20.30 -36.49 -16.20
C LEU A 12 19.10 -36.22 -15.30
N GLY A 13 19.35 -36.16 -13.99
CA GLY A 13 18.37 -35.67 -13.03
C GLY A 13 18.21 -34.15 -13.17
N THR A 14 17.14 -33.71 -13.82
CA THR A 14 16.71 -32.31 -13.77
C THR A 14 16.13 -32.05 -12.39
N ALA A 15 16.90 -31.38 -11.53
CA ALA A 15 16.42 -30.86 -10.27
C ALA A 15 15.44 -29.72 -10.57
N TYR A 16 14.15 -30.01 -10.51
CA TYR A 16 13.12 -28.98 -10.44
C TYR A 16 13.23 -28.29 -9.07
N ALA A 17 13.78 -27.09 -9.06
CA ALA A 17 13.70 -26.23 -7.89
C ALA A 17 12.22 -25.87 -7.68
N SER A 18 11.56 -26.60 -6.78
CA SER A 18 10.24 -26.22 -6.29
C SER A 18 10.38 -24.89 -5.56
N GLN A 19 9.90 -23.82 -6.19
CA GLN A 19 9.68 -22.55 -5.53
C GLN A 19 8.62 -22.82 -4.44
N ALA A 20 9.08 -22.90 -3.22
CA ALA A 20 8.19 -22.94 -2.07
C ALA A 20 7.46 -21.60 -2.02
N GLN A 21 6.23 -21.58 -2.53
CA GLN A 21 5.27 -20.54 -2.22
C GLN A 21 5.03 -20.64 -0.72
N THR A 22 5.47 -19.63 0.02
CA THR A 22 5.13 -19.48 1.43
C THR A 22 3.61 -19.46 1.53
N PRO A 23 2.96 -20.45 2.17
CA PRO A 23 1.52 -20.43 2.31
C PRO A 23 1.16 -19.19 3.13
N ALA A 24 0.20 -18.40 2.63
CA ALA A 24 -0.42 -17.35 3.43
C ALA A 24 -0.83 -17.99 4.76
N SER A 25 -0.24 -17.52 5.85
CA SER A 25 -0.47 -18.09 7.18
C SER A 25 -1.95 -17.89 7.54
N ASN A 26 -2.74 -18.94 7.47
CA ASN A 26 -4.12 -18.94 7.93
C ASN A 26 -4.19 -19.02 9.47
N ASN A 27 -3.41 -18.17 10.14
CA ASN A 27 -3.46 -18.06 11.60
C ASN A 27 -4.77 -17.32 12.00
N PRO A 28 -5.73 -17.97 12.66
CA PRO A 28 -6.99 -17.34 13.06
C PRO A 28 -6.79 -16.20 14.07
N ASN A 29 -5.63 -16.14 14.68
CA ASN A 29 -5.27 -15.11 15.65
C ASN A 29 -4.51 -13.92 15.02
N GLN A 30 -4.12 -14.02 13.76
CA GLN A 30 -3.35 -12.98 13.07
C GLN A 30 -3.99 -11.60 13.21
N ALA A 31 -3.17 -10.56 13.24
CA ALA A 31 -3.62 -9.18 13.13
C ALA A 31 -4.49 -8.96 11.89
N ASP A 32 -5.42 -8.04 11.94
CA ASP A 32 -6.21 -7.63 10.79
C ASP A 32 -6.47 -6.13 10.83
N ILE A 33 -6.47 -5.50 9.65
CA ILE A 33 -6.67 -4.07 9.52
C ILE A 33 -8.02 -3.78 8.89
N GLU A 34 -8.79 -2.90 9.53
CA GLU A 34 -10.06 -2.41 9.02
C GLU A 34 -10.06 -0.88 9.03
N PHE A 35 -10.12 -0.28 7.86
CA PHE A 35 -10.21 1.17 7.70
C PHE A 35 -11.67 1.62 7.80
N GLU A 36 -11.91 2.74 8.47
CA GLU A 36 -13.24 3.40 8.51
C GLU A 36 -13.65 3.88 7.11
N LYS A 37 -12.67 4.32 6.32
CA LYS A 37 -12.78 4.64 4.89
C LYS A 37 -11.50 4.27 4.17
N GLU A 38 -11.60 3.74 2.97
CA GLU A 38 -10.46 3.46 2.08
C GLU A 38 -10.37 4.46 0.92
N VAL A 39 -11.41 5.26 0.71
CA VAL A 39 -11.50 6.28 -0.34
C VAL A 39 -11.85 7.62 0.26
N HIS A 40 -11.08 8.66 -0.05
CA HIS A 40 -11.39 10.03 0.31
C HIS A 40 -11.46 10.91 -0.94
N ASP A 41 -12.56 11.67 -1.06
CA ASP A 41 -12.78 12.65 -2.12
C ASP A 41 -12.66 14.05 -1.51
N PHE A 42 -11.65 14.79 -1.95
CA PHE A 42 -11.42 16.17 -1.54
C PHE A 42 -12.38 17.18 -2.22
N GLY A 43 -13.10 16.73 -3.25
CA GLY A 43 -13.84 17.66 -4.09
C GLY A 43 -12.91 18.61 -4.85
N SER A 44 -13.28 19.89 -4.93
CA SER A 44 -12.46 20.92 -5.54
C SER A 44 -11.47 21.51 -4.56
N ILE A 45 -10.19 21.47 -4.89
CA ILE A 45 -9.10 22.02 -4.07
C ILE A 45 -8.27 23.02 -4.91
N PRO A 46 -7.70 24.06 -4.27
CA PRO A 46 -6.88 25.04 -4.99
C PRO A 46 -5.51 24.47 -5.37
N GLN A 47 -5.00 24.89 -6.54
CA GLN A 47 -3.67 24.53 -7.00
C GLN A 47 -2.57 25.04 -6.05
N ASN A 48 -1.52 24.24 -5.88
CA ASN A 48 -0.37 24.51 -5.01
C ASN A 48 -0.69 24.61 -3.51
N VAL A 49 -1.90 24.22 -3.09
CA VAL A 49 -2.25 24.09 -1.68
C VAL A 49 -2.32 22.60 -1.34
N PRO A 50 -1.38 22.08 -0.56
CA PRO A 50 -1.38 20.65 -0.19
C PRO A 50 -2.67 20.24 0.51
N ALA A 51 -3.24 19.12 0.10
CA ALA A 51 -4.44 18.55 0.69
C ALA A 51 -4.07 17.28 1.45
N THR A 52 -4.41 17.25 2.75
CA THR A 52 -4.10 16.14 3.65
C THR A 52 -5.36 15.48 4.16
N TYR A 53 -5.36 14.15 4.13
CA TYR A 53 -6.40 13.35 4.78
C TYR A 53 -5.78 12.27 5.67
N THR A 54 -6.44 12.00 6.80
CA THR A 54 -6.04 10.97 7.74
C THR A 54 -7.05 9.84 7.70
N PHE A 55 -6.61 8.70 7.19
CA PHE A 55 -7.37 7.45 7.22
C PHE A 55 -7.19 6.80 8.58
N THR A 56 -8.27 6.64 9.31
CA THR A 56 -8.28 5.93 10.59
C THR A 56 -8.62 4.47 10.36
N PHE A 57 -7.92 3.59 11.05
CA PHE A 57 -8.18 2.16 11.05
C PHE A 57 -8.18 1.58 12.45
N LYS A 58 -8.69 0.36 12.58
CA LYS A 58 -8.70 -0.44 13.80
C LYS A 58 -8.04 -1.79 13.56
N ASN A 59 -7.32 -2.29 14.54
CA ASN A 59 -6.89 -3.68 14.54
C ASN A 59 -8.04 -4.58 15.02
N THR A 60 -8.66 -5.28 14.09
CA THR A 60 -9.76 -6.23 14.36
C THR A 60 -9.25 -7.65 14.60
N GLY A 61 -7.96 -7.91 14.38
CA GLY A 61 -7.31 -9.16 14.70
C GLY A 61 -7.01 -9.33 16.19
N LYS A 62 -6.36 -10.43 16.54
CA LYS A 62 -6.01 -10.75 17.93
C LYS A 62 -4.56 -10.42 18.29
N GLU A 63 -3.68 -10.43 17.30
CA GLU A 63 -2.26 -10.09 17.47
C GLU A 63 -1.99 -8.61 17.15
N PRO A 64 -0.86 -8.04 17.64
CA PRO A 64 -0.48 -6.68 17.31
C PRO A 64 -0.33 -6.47 15.80
N LEU A 65 -0.95 -5.41 15.29
CA LEU A 65 -0.86 -4.99 13.89
C LEU A 65 0.33 -4.06 13.72
N ILE A 66 1.16 -4.34 12.73
CA ILE A 66 2.32 -3.52 12.37
C ILE A 66 2.17 -3.10 10.91
N ILE A 67 2.24 -1.80 10.66
CA ILE A 67 2.40 -1.28 9.29
C ILE A 67 3.89 -1.28 8.98
N THR A 68 4.30 -2.10 8.03
CA THR A 68 5.70 -2.22 7.63
C THR A 68 6.11 -1.21 6.58
N ASN A 69 5.16 -0.79 5.75
CA ASN A 69 5.39 0.21 4.72
C ASN A 69 4.08 0.90 4.29
N ALA A 70 4.20 2.13 3.82
CA ALA A 70 3.15 2.80 3.07
C ALA A 70 3.78 3.57 1.91
N SER A 71 3.35 3.28 0.69
CA SER A 71 3.90 3.86 -0.53
C SER A 71 2.81 4.47 -1.40
N ALA A 72 3.06 5.67 -1.92
CA ALA A 72 2.15 6.34 -2.84
C ALA A 72 2.44 5.96 -4.29
N SER A 73 1.41 6.04 -5.15
CA SER A 73 1.52 5.78 -6.60
C SER A 73 2.34 6.83 -7.36
N CYS A 74 2.63 7.98 -6.74
CA CYS A 74 3.48 9.04 -7.30
C CYS A 74 4.23 9.80 -6.21
N GLY A 75 5.31 10.51 -6.56
CA GLY A 75 6.00 11.43 -5.66
C GLY A 75 5.20 12.68 -5.27
N CYS A 76 4.00 12.86 -5.83
CA CYS A 76 3.09 13.96 -5.51
C CYS A 76 2.24 13.72 -4.25
N THR A 77 2.33 12.53 -3.67
CA THR A 77 1.63 12.14 -2.44
C THR A 77 2.62 11.59 -1.44
N THR A 78 2.60 12.14 -0.23
CA THR A 78 3.49 11.72 0.86
C THR A 78 2.68 11.02 1.94
N PRO A 79 2.90 9.71 2.18
CA PRO A 79 2.25 9.00 3.27
C PRO A 79 3.04 9.12 4.59
N ASP A 80 2.30 9.14 5.70
CA ASP A 80 2.81 8.96 7.04
C ASP A 80 1.84 8.06 7.83
N TRP A 81 2.30 7.31 8.83
CA TRP A 81 1.47 6.33 9.54
C TRP A 81 1.96 6.03 10.94
N THR A 82 1.11 5.40 11.75
CA THR A 82 1.46 4.90 13.08
C THR A 82 2.59 3.87 12.97
N LYS A 83 3.71 4.13 13.63
CA LYS A 83 4.92 3.29 13.59
C LYS A 83 4.92 2.20 14.67
N GLU A 84 4.23 2.44 15.76
CA GLU A 84 4.14 1.52 16.88
C GLU A 84 3.18 0.38 16.57
N PRO A 85 3.40 -0.82 17.17
CA PRO A 85 2.45 -1.91 17.08
C PRO A 85 1.10 -1.53 17.68
N ILE A 86 0.03 -1.74 16.91
CA ILE A 86 -1.36 -1.43 17.29
C ILE A 86 -1.97 -2.69 17.88
N LYS A 87 -2.32 -2.67 19.17
CA LYS A 87 -2.89 -3.81 19.88
C LYS A 87 -4.31 -4.12 19.39
N LYS A 88 -4.79 -5.32 19.71
CA LYS A 88 -6.17 -5.72 19.44
C LYS A 88 -7.16 -4.66 19.91
N GLY A 89 -8.02 -4.21 18.99
CA GLY A 89 -9.07 -3.24 19.25
C GLY A 89 -8.62 -1.79 19.30
N GLU A 90 -7.31 -1.52 19.26
CA GLU A 90 -6.77 -0.15 19.19
C GLU A 90 -6.88 0.41 17.76
N LYS A 91 -6.89 1.73 17.68
CA LYS A 91 -6.89 2.48 16.43
C LYS A 91 -5.50 3.01 16.09
N GLY A 92 -5.24 3.09 14.80
CA GLY A 92 -4.09 3.77 14.23
C GLY A 92 -4.51 4.66 13.06
N TYR A 93 -3.54 5.28 12.41
CA TYR A 93 -3.79 6.16 11.28
C TYR A 93 -2.79 5.94 10.14
N VAL A 94 -3.24 6.26 8.93
CA VAL A 94 -2.41 6.55 7.76
C VAL A 94 -2.80 7.91 7.24
N LYS A 95 -1.88 8.85 7.28
CA LYS A 95 -2.06 10.22 6.79
C LYS A 95 -1.44 10.31 5.40
N ALA A 96 -2.15 10.89 4.44
CA ALA A 96 -1.64 11.10 3.10
C ALA A 96 -1.82 12.56 2.69
N THR A 97 -0.75 13.16 2.19
CA THR A 97 -0.72 14.55 1.74
C THR A 97 -0.47 14.59 0.24
N TYR A 98 -1.41 15.13 -0.51
CA TYR A 98 -1.28 15.38 -1.95
C TYR A 98 -0.86 16.83 -2.19
N ASN A 99 0.18 17.08 -3.01
CA ASN A 99 0.77 18.39 -3.19
C ASN A 99 -0.05 19.36 -4.07
N ALA A 100 -1.05 18.86 -4.78
CA ALA A 100 -1.94 19.64 -5.66
C ALA A 100 -1.23 20.54 -6.69
N ALA A 101 -0.05 20.15 -7.15
CA ALA A 101 0.76 20.98 -8.06
C ALA A 101 0.18 21.09 -9.47
N SER A 102 -0.52 20.06 -9.95
CA SER A 102 -1.08 19.99 -11.30
C SER A 102 -2.59 20.20 -11.29
N PRO A 103 -3.12 21.16 -12.09
CA PRO A 103 -4.57 21.33 -12.22
C PRO A 103 -5.25 20.13 -12.85
N GLY A 104 -6.52 19.95 -12.55
CA GLY A 104 -7.39 18.91 -13.10
C GLY A 104 -7.73 17.82 -12.11
N ALA A 105 -8.53 16.86 -12.58
CA ALA A 105 -8.94 15.73 -11.78
C ALA A 105 -7.75 14.83 -11.42
N PHE A 106 -7.71 14.35 -10.18
CA PHE A 106 -6.69 13.42 -9.71
C PHE A 106 -7.30 12.20 -9.03
N ASN A 107 -6.58 11.10 -9.11
CA ASN A 107 -6.87 9.86 -8.42
C ASN A 107 -5.51 9.23 -8.03
N LYS A 108 -5.17 9.28 -6.76
CA LYS A 108 -3.90 8.81 -6.23
C LYS A 108 -4.13 7.70 -5.22
N THR A 109 -3.24 6.72 -5.21
CA THR A 109 -3.33 5.59 -4.31
C THR A 109 -2.16 5.56 -3.34
N VAL A 110 -2.43 5.06 -2.14
CA VAL A 110 -1.42 4.73 -1.14
C VAL A 110 -1.59 3.27 -0.78
N THR A 111 -0.57 2.47 -1.04
CA THR A 111 -0.54 1.06 -0.67
C THR A 111 0.08 0.91 0.71
N VAL A 112 -0.70 0.39 1.65
CA VAL A 112 -0.31 0.14 3.04
C VAL A 112 -0.01 -1.34 3.20
N VAL A 113 1.22 -1.68 3.58
CA VAL A 113 1.66 -3.08 3.80
C VAL A 113 1.71 -3.36 5.30
N THR A 114 1.13 -4.47 5.71
CA THR A 114 1.01 -4.86 7.11
C THR A 114 1.35 -6.34 7.34
N ASN A 115 1.54 -6.72 8.59
CA ASN A 115 1.62 -8.13 9.01
C ASN A 115 0.24 -8.78 9.18
N GLY A 116 -0.84 -8.08 8.85
CA GLY A 116 -2.22 -8.56 8.97
C GLY A 116 -2.61 -9.58 7.90
N LYS A 117 -3.80 -10.18 8.05
CA LYS A 117 -4.34 -11.20 7.13
C LYS A 117 -4.41 -10.73 5.68
N LYS A 118 -4.77 -9.48 5.47
CA LYS A 118 -4.86 -8.89 4.12
C LYS A 118 -3.49 -8.64 3.48
N GLY A 119 -2.41 -8.61 4.26
CA GLY A 119 -1.07 -8.29 3.80
C GLY A 119 -0.91 -6.82 3.36
N SER A 120 -1.75 -6.35 2.46
CA SER A 120 -1.77 -4.95 2.00
C SER A 120 -3.19 -4.43 1.77
N VAL A 121 -3.35 -3.11 1.94
CA VAL A 121 -4.60 -2.39 1.64
C VAL A 121 -4.27 -1.16 0.81
N THR A 122 -5.10 -0.86 -0.18
CA THR A 122 -4.95 0.32 -1.03
C THR A 122 -5.94 1.40 -0.62
N LEU A 123 -5.43 2.57 -0.26
CA LEU A 123 -6.20 3.76 0.03
C LEU A 123 -6.24 4.67 -1.19
N VAL A 124 -7.32 5.38 -1.40
CA VAL A 124 -7.54 6.24 -2.57
C VAL A 124 -7.82 7.67 -2.15
N LEU A 125 -7.08 8.60 -2.73
CA LEU A 125 -7.29 10.04 -2.66
C LEU A 125 -7.71 10.54 -4.03
N LYS A 126 -8.85 11.21 -4.14
CA LYS A 126 -9.33 11.79 -5.39
C LYS A 126 -9.88 13.19 -5.21
N GLY A 127 -10.03 13.91 -6.29
CA GLY A 127 -10.56 15.26 -6.30
C GLY A 127 -10.25 15.97 -7.60
N ASP A 128 -10.42 17.28 -7.60
CA ASP A 128 -10.19 18.15 -8.76
C ASP A 128 -9.45 19.42 -8.33
N VAL A 129 -8.23 19.59 -8.83
CA VAL A 129 -7.40 20.76 -8.56
C VAL A 129 -7.81 21.91 -9.50
N LYS A 130 -8.32 22.99 -8.92
CA LYS A 130 -8.66 24.20 -9.66
C LYS A 130 -7.42 25.08 -9.81
N PRO A 131 -7.15 25.59 -11.03
CA PRO A 131 -6.05 26.53 -11.24
C PRO A 131 -6.15 27.71 -10.27
N SER A 132 -5.02 28.12 -9.70
CA SER A 132 -4.97 29.38 -8.97
C SER A 132 -5.16 30.51 -9.99
N THR A 133 -6.28 31.22 -9.89
CA THR A 133 -6.48 32.44 -10.66
C THR A 133 -5.38 33.42 -10.27
N PRO A 134 -4.62 34.01 -11.24
CA PRO A 134 -3.71 35.09 -10.91
C PRO A 134 -4.53 36.20 -10.26
N SER A 135 -4.18 36.56 -9.03
CA SER A 135 -4.75 37.77 -8.41
C SER A 135 -4.47 38.96 -9.36
N PRO A 136 -5.46 39.76 -9.74
CA PRO A 136 -5.20 40.95 -10.57
C PRO A 136 -4.16 41.80 -9.86
N ALA A 137 -3.05 42.09 -10.55
CA ALA A 137 -2.05 43.00 -10.05
C ALA A 137 -2.70 44.35 -9.68
N PRO A 138 -2.36 44.95 -8.53
CA PRO A 138 -2.90 46.26 -8.21
C PRO A 138 -2.52 47.23 -9.31
N SER A 139 -3.53 47.75 -9.99
CA SER A 139 -3.36 48.85 -10.96
C SER A 139 -2.82 50.05 -10.21
N LYS A 140 -1.63 50.49 -10.61
CA LYS A 140 -1.11 51.81 -10.19
C LYS A 140 -1.96 52.91 -10.77
#